data_e659953cdd419be3fa9f5d95114e113a
#
_entry.id   e659953cdd419be3fa9f5d95114e113a
#
_cell.length_a   1.000
_cell.length_b   1.000
_cell.length_c   1.000
_cell.angle_alpha   90.00
_cell.angle_beta   90.00
_cell.angle_gamma   90.00
#
_symmetry.space_group_name_H-M   'P 1'
#
loop_
_entity.id
_entity.type
_entity.pdbx_description
1 polymer ?
#
loop_
_entity_poly.entity_id
_entity_poly.type
_entity_poly.pdbx_seq_one_letter_code
_entity_poly.pdbx_strand_id
1 'polypeptide(L)'
;MRVAESIRTLLPSDTPLIIDVKRGDIGSTVAAQARALYDVLGADAVTANPYLGIGALEPLLVREDRFVYLLCRTSNPEAPEFQELRVAADGSAPEEALYLRVARLAAARPEASAGRIGLVAGATAATAMARLREVAPNAPLLVPGIGAQGGDLAAVLAHGETTGTPSARVGGSLLVNVGRGISGSATDGGATPEAIHARSAEWASRLAILTP
;
A
#
# COMPACT_ATOMS: atom_id res chain seq x y z
N MET A 1 15.56 15.19 0.14
CA MET A 1 16.36 14.02 0.55
C MET A 1 16.83 14.14 2.00
N ARG A 2 17.51 15.18 2.48
CA ARG A 2 17.99 15.27 3.88
C ARG A 2 16.93 14.98 4.96
N VAL A 3 15.69 15.45 4.77
CA VAL A 3 14.60 15.16 5.74
C VAL A 3 14.25 13.67 5.74
N ALA A 4 14.19 13.03 4.58
CA ALA A 4 13.88 11.60 4.48
C ALA A 4 14.98 10.73 5.12
N GLU A 5 16.25 11.11 4.96
CA GLU A 5 17.39 10.42 5.59
C GLU A 5 17.33 10.51 7.12
N SER A 6 16.81 11.63 7.65
CA SER A 6 16.69 11.82 9.11
C SER A 6 15.51 11.05 9.71
N ILE A 7 14.48 10.69 8.94
CA ILE A 7 13.28 10.05 9.48
C ILE A 7 13.63 8.71 10.15
N ARG A 8 14.45 7.87 9.51
CA ARG A 8 14.82 6.58 10.08
C ARG A 8 15.51 6.70 11.44
N THR A 9 16.33 7.74 11.62
CA THR A 9 17.05 7.97 12.91
C THR A 9 16.15 8.51 14.02
N LEU A 10 14.99 9.08 13.66
CA LEU A 10 14.00 9.62 14.60
C LEU A 10 12.97 8.57 15.04
N LEU A 11 12.80 7.49 14.26
CA LEU A 11 11.84 6.44 14.56
C LEU A 11 12.48 5.37 15.46
N PRO A 12 11.70 4.78 16.39
CA PRO A 12 12.11 3.54 17.08
C PRO A 12 12.52 2.46 16.06
N SER A 13 13.48 1.63 16.43
CA SER A 13 14.03 0.61 15.52
C SER A 13 13.02 -0.47 15.12
N ASP A 14 12.01 -0.70 15.93
CA ASP A 14 10.91 -1.64 15.72
C ASP A 14 9.73 -1.04 14.95
N THR A 15 9.75 0.27 14.68
CA THR A 15 8.70 0.94 13.88
C THR A 15 9.00 0.82 12.40
N PRO A 16 8.16 0.11 11.61
CA PRO A 16 8.35 -0.01 10.18
C PRO A 16 8.25 1.33 9.46
N LEU A 17 9.18 1.61 8.55
CA LEU A 17 9.19 2.79 7.69
C LEU A 17 8.70 2.41 6.28
N ILE A 18 7.53 2.92 5.91
CA ILE A 18 6.99 2.77 4.56
C ILE A 18 7.19 4.07 3.79
N ILE A 19 7.91 4.01 2.67
CA ILE A 19 8.11 5.18 1.82
C ILE A 19 7.16 5.12 0.62
N ASP A 20 6.19 6.04 0.59
CA ASP A 20 5.18 6.13 -0.47
C ASP A 20 5.75 6.90 -1.68
N VAL A 21 6.44 6.20 -2.57
CA VAL A 21 7.19 6.76 -3.71
C VAL A 21 6.64 6.35 -5.07
N LYS A 22 5.80 5.33 -5.12
CA LYS A 22 5.13 4.82 -6.33
C LYS A 22 6.11 4.58 -7.49
N ARG A 23 7.28 3.97 -7.20
CA ARG A 23 8.32 3.74 -8.19
C ARG A 23 7.92 2.68 -9.20
N GLY A 24 8.34 2.90 -10.45
CA GLY A 24 8.21 1.97 -11.56
C GLY A 24 9.00 2.51 -12.73
N ASP A 25 9.94 1.72 -13.24
CA ASP A 25 10.82 2.08 -14.34
C ASP A 25 11.43 0.80 -14.95
N ILE A 26 12.34 0.93 -15.88
CA ILE A 26 13.12 -0.20 -16.40
C ILE A 26 14.11 -0.72 -15.35
N GLY A 27 14.49 -1.99 -15.45
CA GLY A 27 15.21 -2.72 -14.39
C GLY A 27 16.46 -2.04 -13.82
N SER A 28 17.31 -1.41 -14.66
CA SER A 28 18.51 -0.70 -14.20
C SER A 28 18.17 0.53 -13.32
N THR A 29 17.15 1.26 -13.69
CA THR A 29 16.66 2.42 -12.91
C THR A 29 16.01 1.95 -11.61
N VAL A 30 15.20 0.88 -11.66
CA VAL A 30 14.59 0.29 -10.46
C VAL A 30 15.67 -0.24 -9.52
N ALA A 31 16.75 -0.81 -10.01
CA ALA A 31 17.88 -1.24 -9.18
C ALA A 31 18.55 -0.06 -8.43
N ALA A 32 18.72 1.09 -9.10
CA ALA A 32 19.21 2.29 -8.45
C ALA A 32 18.22 2.84 -7.41
N GLN A 33 16.92 2.81 -7.73
CA GLN A 33 15.85 3.20 -6.80
C GLN A 33 15.82 2.27 -5.58
N ALA A 34 15.96 0.95 -5.75
CA ALA A 34 15.99 -0.01 -4.65
C ALA A 34 17.15 0.28 -3.68
N ARG A 35 18.36 0.54 -4.20
CA ARG A 35 19.50 0.95 -3.36
C ARG A 35 19.21 2.24 -2.59
N ALA A 36 18.67 3.26 -3.26
CA ALA A 36 18.37 4.53 -2.60
C ALA A 36 17.33 4.37 -1.49
N LEU A 37 16.27 3.60 -1.74
CA LEU A 37 15.15 3.43 -0.81
C LEU A 37 15.49 2.52 0.37
N TYR A 38 16.10 1.38 0.10
CA TYR A 38 16.38 0.38 1.13
C TYR A 38 17.71 0.60 1.83
N ASP A 39 18.80 0.83 1.06
CA ASP A 39 20.15 0.87 1.64
C ASP A 39 20.50 2.25 2.18
N VAL A 40 19.96 3.34 1.59
CA VAL A 40 20.26 4.72 2.04
C VAL A 40 19.16 5.26 2.97
N LEU A 41 17.89 5.16 2.57
CA LEU A 41 16.77 5.70 3.36
C LEU A 41 16.26 4.74 4.43
N GLY A 42 16.69 3.47 4.40
CA GLY A 42 16.30 2.47 5.41
C GLY A 42 14.82 2.10 5.38
N ALA A 43 14.16 2.15 4.21
CA ALA A 43 12.78 1.76 4.09
C ALA A 43 12.61 0.26 4.38
N ASP A 44 11.60 -0.10 5.16
CA ASP A 44 11.15 -1.48 5.34
C ASP A 44 10.20 -1.90 4.23
N ALA A 45 9.40 -0.93 3.73
CA ALA A 45 8.49 -1.13 2.62
C ALA A 45 8.45 0.10 1.70
N VAL A 46 8.05 -0.13 0.44
CA VAL A 46 7.86 0.94 -0.55
C VAL A 46 6.59 0.70 -1.35
N THR A 47 6.01 1.77 -1.91
CA THR A 47 4.97 1.65 -2.93
C THR A 47 5.59 1.65 -4.32
N ALA A 48 5.05 0.81 -5.22
CA ALA A 48 5.54 0.67 -6.59
C ALA A 48 4.39 0.66 -7.60
N ASN A 49 4.68 1.17 -8.80
CA ASN A 49 3.74 1.21 -9.91
C ASN A 49 4.01 0.03 -10.86
N PRO A 50 3.04 -0.89 -11.05
CA PRO A 50 3.22 -2.06 -11.90
C PRO A 50 3.02 -1.79 -13.41
N TYR A 51 2.80 -0.54 -13.84
CA TYR A 51 2.42 -0.22 -15.22
C TYR A 51 3.44 -0.68 -16.28
N LEU A 52 4.73 -0.72 -15.94
CA LEU A 52 5.78 -1.26 -16.82
C LEU A 52 5.94 -2.79 -16.71
N GLY A 53 5.05 -3.45 -16.01
CA GLY A 53 5.11 -4.88 -15.68
C GLY A 53 5.72 -5.14 -14.31
N ILE A 54 5.16 -6.13 -13.59
CA ILE A 54 5.64 -6.49 -12.24
C ILE A 54 7.08 -7.04 -12.31
N GLY A 55 7.45 -7.71 -13.41
CA GLY A 55 8.82 -8.19 -13.61
C GLY A 55 9.87 -7.07 -13.65
N ALA A 56 9.52 -5.87 -14.13
CA ALA A 56 10.42 -4.72 -14.11
C ALA A 56 10.76 -4.26 -12.68
N LEU A 57 9.93 -4.61 -11.69
CA LEU A 57 10.11 -4.28 -10.28
C LEU A 57 10.97 -5.30 -9.52
N GLU A 58 11.50 -6.34 -10.20
CA GLU A 58 12.30 -7.38 -9.57
C GLU A 58 13.39 -6.85 -8.62
N PRO A 59 14.15 -5.78 -8.94
CA PRO A 59 15.16 -5.26 -8.02
C PRO A 59 14.60 -4.76 -6.65
N LEU A 60 13.32 -4.42 -6.57
CA LEU A 60 12.63 -4.14 -5.30
C LEU A 60 12.17 -5.43 -4.61
N LEU A 61 11.81 -6.45 -5.38
CA LEU A 61 11.15 -7.66 -4.89
C LEU A 61 12.13 -8.74 -4.40
N VAL A 62 13.37 -8.77 -4.92
CA VAL A 62 14.38 -9.78 -4.54
C VAL A 62 14.92 -9.61 -3.12
N ARG A 63 14.69 -8.47 -2.48
CA ARG A 63 15.12 -8.21 -1.10
C ARG A 63 14.23 -8.98 -0.12
N GLU A 64 14.75 -10.05 0.48
CA GLU A 64 13.98 -10.95 1.33
C GLU A 64 13.48 -10.33 2.62
N ASP A 65 14.14 -9.28 3.09
CA ASP A 65 13.84 -8.52 4.30
C ASP A 65 12.99 -7.27 4.03
N ARG A 66 12.55 -7.05 2.78
CA ARG A 66 11.81 -5.84 2.35
C ARG A 66 10.44 -6.20 1.80
N PHE A 67 9.56 -5.20 1.78
CA PHE A 67 8.18 -5.37 1.35
C PHE A 67 7.81 -4.35 0.27
N VAL A 68 6.94 -4.74 -0.68
CA VAL A 68 6.47 -3.87 -1.76
C VAL A 68 4.94 -3.84 -1.79
N TYR A 69 4.34 -2.65 -1.73
CA TYR A 69 2.94 -2.43 -2.02
C TYR A 69 2.76 -1.97 -3.46
N LEU A 70 2.12 -2.78 -4.30
CA LEU A 70 1.83 -2.44 -5.69
C LEU A 70 0.57 -1.58 -5.78
N LEU A 71 0.62 -0.50 -6.56
CA LEU A 71 -0.59 0.24 -6.90
C LEU A 71 -1.58 -0.69 -7.59
N CYS A 72 -2.82 -0.71 -7.09
CA CYS A 72 -3.87 -1.57 -7.59
C CYS A 72 -5.17 -0.79 -7.83
N ARG A 73 -5.99 -0.58 -6.81
CA ARG A 73 -7.17 0.27 -6.90
C ARG A 73 -7.02 1.46 -5.95
N THR A 74 -6.59 2.58 -6.48
CA THR A 74 -6.25 3.77 -5.69
C THR A 74 -7.47 4.60 -5.30
N SER A 75 -7.31 5.53 -4.35
CA SER A 75 -8.42 6.29 -3.75
C SER A 75 -8.79 7.58 -4.49
N ASN A 76 -8.03 7.98 -5.52
CA ASN A 76 -8.29 9.21 -6.27
C ASN A 76 -9.50 9.06 -7.22
N PRO A 77 -10.22 10.15 -7.48
CA PRO A 77 -11.45 10.12 -8.31
C PRO A 77 -11.22 9.63 -9.74
N GLU A 78 -10.04 9.90 -10.32
CA GLU A 78 -9.68 9.56 -11.71
C GLU A 78 -9.24 8.09 -11.86
N ALA A 79 -9.09 7.36 -10.78
CA ALA A 79 -8.65 5.96 -10.82
C ALA A 79 -9.45 5.06 -11.80
N PRO A 80 -10.78 5.23 -11.97
CA PRO A 80 -11.55 4.44 -12.94
C PRO A 80 -11.10 4.60 -14.40
N GLU A 81 -10.50 5.74 -14.78
CA GLU A 81 -10.05 5.98 -16.16
C GLU A 81 -9.13 4.88 -16.70
N PHE A 82 -8.30 4.30 -15.82
CA PHE A 82 -7.40 3.21 -16.16
C PHE A 82 -7.71 1.93 -15.40
N GLN A 83 -7.89 2.04 -14.10
CA GLN A 83 -7.90 0.87 -13.22
C GLN A 83 -9.16 0.00 -13.38
N GLU A 84 -10.27 0.57 -13.87
CA GLU A 84 -11.51 -0.13 -14.15
C GLU A 84 -11.71 -0.51 -15.63
N LEU A 85 -10.75 -0.19 -16.50
CA LEU A 85 -10.78 -0.66 -17.89
C LEU A 85 -10.88 -2.18 -17.93
N ARG A 86 -11.72 -2.67 -18.84
CA ARG A 86 -11.91 -4.11 -19.02
C ARG A 86 -10.75 -4.69 -19.82
N VAL A 87 -10.09 -5.67 -19.25
CA VAL A 87 -9.06 -6.47 -19.90
C VAL A 87 -9.70 -7.78 -20.37
N ALA A 88 -9.56 -8.07 -21.66
CA ALA A 88 -10.10 -9.29 -22.24
C ALA A 88 -9.49 -10.54 -21.61
N ALA A 89 -10.25 -11.62 -21.62
CA ALA A 89 -9.75 -12.95 -21.26
C ALA A 89 -8.61 -13.37 -22.21
N ASP A 90 -7.58 -14.03 -21.67
CA ASP A 90 -6.38 -14.42 -22.43
C ASP A 90 -5.96 -15.89 -22.21
N GLY A 91 -6.84 -16.72 -21.70
CA GLY A 91 -6.55 -18.13 -21.37
C GLY A 91 -5.86 -18.31 -20.01
N SER A 92 -5.20 -17.29 -19.45
CA SER A 92 -4.62 -17.31 -18.09
C SER A 92 -5.55 -16.68 -17.06
N ALA A 93 -6.46 -15.79 -17.50
CA ALA A 93 -7.42 -15.11 -16.64
C ALA A 93 -8.73 -14.78 -17.41
N PRO A 94 -9.87 -14.67 -16.70
CA PRO A 94 -11.12 -14.24 -17.29
C PRO A 94 -11.08 -12.75 -17.71
N GLU A 95 -12.12 -12.30 -18.40
CA GLU A 95 -12.34 -10.87 -18.59
C GLU A 95 -12.56 -10.20 -17.24
N GLU A 96 -11.75 -9.20 -16.91
CA GLU A 96 -11.77 -8.54 -15.61
C GLU A 96 -11.33 -7.07 -15.72
N ALA A 97 -11.54 -6.29 -14.65
CA ALA A 97 -10.99 -4.95 -14.58
C ALA A 97 -9.46 -4.97 -14.44
N LEU A 98 -8.77 -3.97 -14.98
CA LEU A 98 -7.31 -3.91 -14.96
C LEU A 98 -6.73 -4.06 -13.54
N TYR A 99 -7.35 -3.44 -12.52
CA TYR A 99 -6.87 -3.58 -11.15
C TYR A 99 -6.93 -5.03 -10.63
N LEU A 100 -7.93 -5.83 -11.07
CA LEU A 100 -8.00 -7.26 -10.73
C LEU A 100 -6.91 -8.05 -11.45
N ARG A 101 -6.62 -7.71 -12.71
CA ARG A 101 -5.49 -8.29 -13.45
C ARG A 101 -4.17 -8.03 -12.72
N VAL A 102 -3.95 -6.80 -12.25
CA VAL A 102 -2.77 -6.46 -11.44
C VAL A 102 -2.72 -7.31 -10.16
N ALA A 103 -3.83 -7.43 -9.44
CA ALA A 103 -3.90 -8.24 -8.22
C ALA A 103 -3.59 -9.72 -8.48
N ARG A 104 -4.14 -10.29 -9.56
CA ARG A 104 -3.91 -11.68 -9.96
C ARG A 104 -2.45 -11.93 -10.31
N LEU A 105 -1.85 -11.04 -11.12
CA LEU A 105 -0.43 -11.14 -11.49
C LEU A 105 0.49 -11.00 -10.27
N ALA A 106 0.14 -10.13 -9.32
CA ALA A 106 0.86 -9.97 -8.07
C ALA A 106 0.77 -11.23 -7.20
N ALA A 107 -0.44 -11.78 -7.03
CA ALA A 107 -0.68 -12.99 -6.23
C ALA A 107 0.02 -14.24 -6.79
N ALA A 108 0.23 -14.31 -8.10
CA ALA A 108 0.94 -15.41 -8.76
C ALA A 108 2.47 -15.35 -8.57
N ARG A 109 3.02 -14.27 -8.01
CA ARG A 109 4.46 -14.14 -7.80
C ARG A 109 4.93 -14.95 -6.58
N PRO A 110 6.11 -15.59 -6.65
CA PRO A 110 6.70 -16.29 -5.48
C PRO A 110 6.85 -15.39 -4.26
N GLU A 111 7.15 -14.11 -4.48
CA GLU A 111 7.30 -13.12 -3.41
C GLU A 111 5.99 -12.84 -2.66
N ALA A 112 4.84 -13.02 -3.32
CA ALA A 112 3.52 -12.93 -2.67
C ALA A 112 3.32 -14.09 -1.69
N SER A 113 3.66 -15.32 -2.08
CA SER A 113 3.63 -16.50 -1.20
C SER A 113 4.59 -16.38 -0.02
N ALA A 114 5.73 -15.68 -0.21
CA ALA A 114 6.66 -15.34 0.85
C ALA A 114 6.20 -14.15 1.71
N GLY A 115 5.02 -13.60 1.48
CA GLY A 115 4.45 -12.47 2.23
C GLY A 115 5.20 -11.15 2.02
N ARG A 116 5.76 -10.91 0.83
CA ARG A 116 6.57 -9.71 0.52
C ARG A 116 5.92 -8.75 -0.47
N ILE A 117 4.75 -9.09 -0.99
CA ILE A 117 3.96 -8.25 -1.87
C ILE A 117 2.59 -8.00 -1.25
N GLY A 118 2.20 -6.73 -1.21
CA GLY A 118 0.87 -6.27 -0.90
C GLY A 118 0.31 -5.38 -2.01
N LEU A 119 -0.91 -4.92 -1.82
CA LEU A 119 -1.62 -4.08 -2.79
C LEU A 119 -2.06 -2.77 -2.14
N VAL A 120 -1.98 -1.68 -2.89
CA VAL A 120 -2.63 -0.40 -2.49
C VAL A 120 -4.08 -0.46 -2.92
N ALA A 121 -5.00 -0.44 -1.94
CA ALA A 121 -6.45 -0.46 -2.15
C ALA A 121 -7.10 0.71 -1.41
N GLY A 122 -7.59 1.72 -2.14
CA GLY A 122 -8.13 2.94 -1.56
C GLY A 122 -9.45 2.74 -0.82
N ALA A 123 -9.60 3.36 0.34
CA ALA A 123 -10.82 3.30 1.16
C ALA A 123 -12.08 3.86 0.48
N THR A 124 -11.92 4.70 -0.55
CA THR A 124 -13.03 5.23 -1.35
C THR A 124 -13.64 4.19 -2.30
N ALA A 125 -13.00 3.05 -2.47
CA ALA A 125 -13.43 1.94 -3.32
C ALA A 125 -13.56 0.63 -2.52
N ALA A 126 -14.17 0.67 -1.35
CA ALA A 126 -14.26 -0.47 -0.43
C ALA A 126 -14.90 -1.72 -1.07
N THR A 127 -15.89 -1.56 -1.96
CA THR A 127 -16.48 -2.68 -2.71
C THR A 127 -15.48 -3.37 -3.66
N ALA A 128 -14.46 -2.65 -4.14
CA ALA A 128 -13.39 -3.26 -4.92
C ALA A 128 -12.50 -4.17 -4.06
N MET A 129 -12.43 -3.93 -2.75
CA MET A 129 -11.65 -4.78 -1.83
C MET A 129 -12.23 -6.19 -1.74
N ALA A 130 -13.55 -6.35 -1.72
CA ALA A 130 -14.19 -7.67 -1.76
C ALA A 130 -13.72 -8.46 -2.99
N ARG A 131 -13.71 -7.81 -4.16
CA ARG A 131 -13.25 -8.43 -5.40
C ARG A 131 -11.74 -8.69 -5.41
N LEU A 132 -10.95 -7.85 -4.76
CA LEU A 132 -9.51 -8.10 -4.56
C LEU A 132 -9.29 -9.35 -3.72
N ARG A 133 -10.10 -9.57 -2.68
CA ARG A 133 -10.03 -10.77 -1.84
C ARG A 133 -10.37 -12.06 -2.60
N GLU A 134 -11.23 -12.00 -3.61
CA GLU A 134 -11.52 -13.16 -4.49
C GLU A 134 -10.29 -13.60 -5.29
N VAL A 135 -9.44 -12.67 -5.73
CA VAL A 135 -8.28 -12.98 -6.59
C VAL A 135 -6.94 -12.98 -5.86
N ALA A 136 -6.86 -12.30 -4.72
CA ALA A 136 -5.67 -12.19 -3.88
C ALA A 136 -6.05 -12.27 -2.39
N PRO A 137 -6.56 -13.42 -1.91
CA PRO A 137 -7.17 -13.56 -0.58
C PRO A 137 -6.22 -13.21 0.57
N ASN A 138 -4.94 -13.46 0.41
CA ASN A 138 -3.92 -13.30 1.46
C ASN A 138 -3.06 -12.04 1.28
N ALA A 139 -3.27 -11.24 0.23
CA ALA A 139 -2.45 -10.06 -0.01
C ALA A 139 -2.66 -9.00 1.08
N PRO A 140 -1.61 -8.53 1.77
CA PRO A 140 -1.71 -7.36 2.62
C PRO A 140 -2.19 -6.14 1.84
N LEU A 141 -3.13 -5.37 2.40
CA LEU A 141 -3.63 -4.14 1.78
C LEU A 141 -3.11 -2.91 2.52
N LEU A 142 -2.48 -2.00 1.78
CA LEU A 142 -2.25 -0.62 2.22
C LEU A 142 -3.46 0.20 1.78
N VAL A 143 -4.16 0.78 2.76
CA VAL A 143 -5.47 1.42 2.56
C VAL A 143 -5.40 2.92 2.83
N PRO A 144 -5.03 3.74 1.84
CA PRO A 144 -5.12 5.18 1.92
C PRO A 144 -6.56 5.67 1.69
N GLY A 145 -6.85 6.89 2.14
CA GLY A 145 -8.11 7.56 1.84
C GLY A 145 -9.10 7.62 2.99
N ILE A 146 -8.75 7.08 4.15
CA ILE A 146 -9.52 7.30 5.38
C ILE A 146 -9.30 8.74 5.89
N GLY A 147 -10.35 9.36 6.40
CA GLY A 147 -10.35 10.73 6.89
C GLY A 147 -10.59 11.75 5.79
N ALA A 148 -9.59 12.55 5.41
CA ALA A 148 -9.76 13.69 4.51
C ALA A 148 -10.30 13.36 3.11
N GLN A 149 -10.22 12.13 2.64
CA GLN A 149 -10.78 11.69 1.35
C GLN A 149 -12.17 11.05 1.48
N GLY A 150 -12.72 10.96 2.70
CA GLY A 150 -14.08 10.47 2.94
C GLY A 150 -14.26 8.95 2.83
N GLY A 151 -13.16 8.18 2.88
CA GLY A 151 -13.24 6.73 2.89
C GLY A 151 -14.00 6.20 4.11
N ASP A 152 -14.81 5.17 3.91
CA ASP A 152 -15.61 4.52 4.95
C ASP A 152 -14.79 3.41 5.63
N LEU A 153 -14.42 3.65 6.89
CA LEU A 153 -13.67 2.68 7.68
C LEU A 153 -14.48 1.39 7.92
N ALA A 154 -15.78 1.48 8.16
CA ALA A 154 -16.61 0.30 8.40
C ALA A 154 -16.66 -0.60 7.15
N ALA A 155 -16.80 0.00 5.98
CA ALA A 155 -16.77 -0.74 4.71
C ALA A 155 -15.38 -1.34 4.42
N VAL A 156 -14.28 -0.64 4.77
CA VAL A 156 -12.92 -1.17 4.67
C VAL A 156 -12.76 -2.40 5.56
N LEU A 157 -13.23 -2.36 6.80
CA LEU A 157 -13.18 -3.48 7.73
C LEU A 157 -14.03 -4.67 7.25
N ALA A 158 -15.22 -4.39 6.73
CA ALA A 158 -16.12 -5.44 6.26
C ALA A 158 -15.57 -6.21 5.03
N HIS A 159 -14.73 -5.58 4.21
CA HIS A 159 -14.28 -6.14 2.94
C HIS A 159 -12.76 -6.31 2.82
N GLY A 160 -12.00 -5.66 3.68
CA GLY A 160 -10.54 -5.59 3.54
C GLY A 160 -9.78 -6.69 4.28
N GLU A 161 -10.39 -7.40 5.23
CA GLU A 161 -9.72 -8.48 5.95
C GLU A 161 -9.32 -9.65 5.04
N THR A 162 -8.20 -10.29 5.35
CA THR A 162 -7.79 -11.49 4.62
C THR A 162 -8.76 -12.64 4.88
N THR A 163 -9.00 -13.46 3.86
CA THR A 163 -9.81 -14.68 4.00
C THR A 163 -8.93 -15.90 4.32
N GLY A 164 -7.62 -15.74 4.37
CA GLY A 164 -6.63 -16.76 4.69
C GLY A 164 -5.69 -16.31 5.80
N THR A 165 -4.58 -17.01 5.99
CA THR A 165 -3.58 -16.65 7.00
C THR A 165 -2.87 -15.36 6.61
N PRO A 166 -2.93 -14.28 7.41
CA PRO A 166 -2.22 -13.04 7.13
C PRO A 166 -0.71 -13.27 7.09
N SER A 167 -0.01 -12.46 6.27
CA SER A 167 1.44 -12.40 6.35
C SER A 167 1.86 -11.85 7.72
N ALA A 168 2.77 -12.54 8.39
CA ALA A 168 3.33 -12.09 9.67
C ALA A 168 4.26 -10.87 9.53
N ARG A 169 4.52 -10.42 8.28
CA ARG A 169 5.40 -9.29 8.01
C ARG A 169 4.62 -7.97 8.00
N VAL A 170 5.26 -6.91 7.52
CA VAL A 170 4.76 -5.54 7.55
C VAL A 170 3.29 -5.43 7.13
N GLY A 171 2.44 -4.93 8.02
CA GLY A 171 1.05 -4.58 7.74
C GLY A 171 -0.01 -5.66 7.96
N GLY A 172 0.36 -6.88 8.33
CA GLY A 172 -0.65 -7.93 8.57
C GLY A 172 -1.62 -8.08 7.38
N SER A 173 -2.93 -8.01 7.61
CA SER A 173 -3.94 -8.05 6.55
C SER A 173 -4.33 -6.67 6.02
N LEU A 174 -4.45 -5.69 6.92
CA LEU A 174 -4.83 -4.31 6.61
C LEU A 174 -3.87 -3.32 7.28
N LEU A 175 -3.36 -2.37 6.50
CA LEU A 175 -2.61 -1.23 6.98
C LEU A 175 -3.33 0.05 6.56
N VAL A 176 -4.09 0.64 7.46
CA VAL A 176 -4.85 1.87 7.19
C VAL A 176 -3.93 3.09 7.30
N ASN A 177 -3.84 3.86 6.21
CA ASN A 177 -3.07 5.09 6.20
C ASN A 177 -3.96 6.32 6.43
N VAL A 178 -3.65 7.10 7.46
CA VAL A 178 -4.29 8.38 7.76
C VAL A 178 -3.24 9.50 7.67
N GLY A 179 -3.27 10.27 6.61
CA GLY A 179 -2.34 11.40 6.40
C GLY A 179 -2.88 12.71 6.96
N ARG A 180 -3.60 13.48 6.13
CA ARG A 180 -4.14 14.81 6.48
C ARG A 180 -5.07 14.81 7.69
N GLY A 181 -5.72 13.70 8.01
CA GLY A 181 -6.51 13.55 9.24
C GLY A 181 -5.68 13.72 10.52
N ILE A 182 -4.37 13.45 10.44
CA ILE A 182 -3.42 13.62 11.56
C ILE A 182 -2.61 14.91 11.39
N SER A 183 -1.92 15.08 10.26
CA SER A 183 -1.01 16.20 10.04
C SER A 183 -1.69 17.55 9.82
N GLY A 184 -3.00 17.57 9.50
CA GLY A 184 -3.65 18.75 8.97
C GLY A 184 -3.31 19.00 7.49
N SER A 185 -3.85 20.07 6.92
CA SER A 185 -3.49 20.50 5.56
C SER A 185 -2.32 21.51 5.64
N ALA A 186 -1.49 21.53 4.61
CA ALA A 186 -0.41 22.53 4.53
C ALA A 186 -0.95 23.97 4.43
N THR A 187 -2.22 24.14 4.03
CA THR A 187 -2.90 25.44 3.94
C THR A 187 -3.38 25.98 5.29
N ASP A 188 -3.47 25.13 6.32
CA ASP A 188 -3.98 25.52 7.64
C ASP A 188 -2.86 26.00 8.59
N GLY A 189 -1.72 26.39 8.08
CA GLY A 189 -0.58 26.87 8.86
C GLY A 189 0.19 25.76 9.61
N GLY A 190 -0.12 24.51 9.33
CA GLY A 190 0.44 23.33 10.01
C GLY A 190 -0.20 23.06 11.36
N ALA A 191 -0.18 21.81 11.79
CA ALA A 191 -0.62 21.44 13.13
C ALA A 191 0.55 21.59 14.12
N THR A 192 0.26 22.08 15.33
CA THR A 192 1.26 22.04 16.41
C THR A 192 1.54 20.57 16.80
N PRO A 193 2.71 20.30 17.42
CA PRO A 193 3.02 18.96 17.92
C PRO A 193 1.92 18.37 18.81
N GLU A 194 1.30 19.19 19.66
CA GLU A 194 0.20 18.79 20.56
C GLU A 194 -1.05 18.41 19.77
N ALA A 195 -1.39 19.18 18.73
CA ALA A 195 -2.54 18.89 17.88
C ALA A 195 -2.32 17.61 17.05
N ILE A 196 -1.11 17.37 16.55
CA ILE A 196 -0.74 16.14 15.87
C ILE A 196 -0.84 14.95 16.82
N HIS A 197 -0.34 15.08 18.05
CA HIS A 197 -0.40 14.04 19.07
C HIS A 197 -1.86 13.68 19.41
N ALA A 198 -2.70 14.69 19.67
CA ALA A 198 -4.12 14.48 19.99
C ALA A 198 -4.87 13.77 18.85
N ARG A 199 -4.68 14.20 17.60
CA ARG A 199 -5.28 13.56 16.41
C ARG A 199 -4.76 12.14 16.22
N SER A 200 -3.46 11.90 16.44
CA SER A 200 -2.87 10.57 16.36
C SER A 200 -3.50 9.61 17.38
N ALA A 201 -3.69 10.07 18.63
CA ALA A 201 -4.32 9.28 19.67
C ALA A 201 -5.81 8.99 19.36
N GLU A 202 -6.54 9.97 18.82
CA GLU A 202 -7.92 9.77 18.36
C GLU A 202 -7.99 8.71 17.25
N TRP A 203 -7.16 8.83 16.23
CA TRP A 203 -7.13 7.85 15.13
C TRP A 203 -6.66 6.47 15.59
N ALA A 204 -5.68 6.38 16.48
CA ALA A 204 -5.27 5.11 17.08
C ALA A 204 -6.43 4.43 17.81
N SER A 205 -7.21 5.18 18.59
CA SER A 205 -8.41 4.66 19.24
C SER A 205 -9.48 4.17 18.26
N ARG A 206 -9.71 4.91 17.17
CA ARG A 206 -10.68 4.52 16.12
C ARG A 206 -10.24 3.28 15.35
N LEU A 207 -8.93 3.06 15.22
CA LEU A 207 -8.33 1.94 14.51
C LEU A 207 -7.96 0.77 15.44
N ALA A 208 -8.17 0.88 16.74
CA ALA A 208 -7.83 -0.16 17.71
C ALA A 208 -8.54 -1.50 17.46
N ILE A 209 -9.66 -1.47 16.72
CA ILE A 209 -10.36 -2.68 16.26
C ILE A 209 -9.55 -3.53 15.26
N LEU A 210 -8.47 -2.97 14.69
CA LEU A 210 -7.54 -3.69 13.79
C LEU A 210 -6.38 -4.36 14.54
N THR A 211 -6.24 -4.12 15.82
CA THR A 211 -5.23 -4.80 16.63
C THR A 211 -5.70 -6.20 16.99
N PRO A 212 -4.87 -7.25 16.81
CA PRO A 212 -5.21 -8.62 17.17
C PRO A 212 -5.43 -8.80 18.66
#